data_194fb768a6abba30cb7d194e215705c6
#
_entry.id   194fb768a6abba30cb7d194e215705c6
#
_cell.length_a   1.000
_cell.length_b   1.000
_cell.length_c   1.000
_cell.angle_alpha   90.00
_cell.angle_beta   90.00
_cell.angle_gamma   90.00
#
_symmetry.space_group_name_H-M   'P 1'
#
loop_
_entity.id
_entity.type
_entity.pdbx_description
1 polymer ?
#
loop_
_entity_poly.entity_id
_entity_poly.type
_entity_poly.pdbx_seq_one_letter_code
_entity_poly.pdbx_strand_id
1 'polypeptide(L)'
;MLAHAHDMISRAAKRLGLDETTRSNLLRLDHEHTATITTSFGDFQAFRMQHSNHRGPYKGGIRFHPDVDHDEVKALATLMSIKAAAVDIPLGGGKGGVVIRPRDYSAVQLEEVARGYVRAFHAHLGPQTDVPAPDVNTDAQVMDWMVDEYERLSGDTSKASFTGKSLANGGSEGRTAATGRGGMLALREYCQRQGINTQGLRVAVQGLGNVGFYFAQAAQAELGVRIVAVASSRQTLICDKGFDFHGMAFSRTAVEELAKQVTHTLPAVAVLSAEAEVMVLAAMENAVTAENHQVLQ
;
A
#
# COMPACT_ATOMS: atom_id res chain seq x y z
N MET A 1 -11.87 3.94 10.52
CA MET A 1 -11.55 3.97 9.06
C MET A 1 -12.81 3.92 8.21
N LEU A 2 -13.74 2.96 8.39
CA LEU A 2 -14.96 2.81 7.58
C LEU A 2 -15.85 4.06 7.55
N ALA A 3 -16.15 4.64 8.71
CA ALA A 3 -16.95 5.88 8.78
C ALA A 3 -16.33 7.03 7.98
N HIS A 4 -15.00 7.13 7.94
CA HIS A 4 -14.31 8.15 7.17
C HIS A 4 -14.39 7.91 5.64
N ALA A 5 -14.27 6.66 5.20
CA ALA A 5 -14.46 6.32 3.79
C ALA A 5 -15.90 6.62 3.34
N HIS A 6 -16.89 6.29 4.17
CA HIS A 6 -18.30 6.59 3.91
C HIS A 6 -18.61 8.10 3.91
N ASP A 7 -18.00 8.88 4.81
CA ASP A 7 -18.14 10.34 4.82
C ASP A 7 -17.59 10.96 3.52
N MET A 8 -16.41 10.52 3.08
CA MET A 8 -15.79 10.98 1.84
C MET A 8 -16.71 10.74 0.63
N ILE A 9 -17.27 9.53 0.50
CA ILE A 9 -18.21 9.18 -0.58
C ILE A 9 -19.48 10.03 -0.47
N SER A 10 -20.05 10.17 0.74
CA SER A 10 -21.28 10.92 0.97
C SER A 10 -21.10 12.40 0.62
N ARG A 11 -19.98 13.01 0.98
CA ARG A 11 -19.65 14.39 0.59
C ARG A 11 -19.50 14.54 -0.93
N ALA A 12 -18.85 13.59 -1.59
CA ALA A 12 -18.71 13.57 -3.04
C ALA A 12 -20.08 13.43 -3.73
N ALA A 13 -20.91 12.47 -3.28
CA ALA A 13 -22.27 12.26 -3.79
C ALA A 13 -23.14 13.51 -3.67
N LYS A 14 -23.10 14.17 -2.51
CA LYS A 14 -23.80 15.45 -2.29
C LYS A 14 -23.32 16.54 -3.24
N ARG A 15 -22.01 16.67 -3.44
CA ARG A 15 -21.42 17.67 -4.35
C ARG A 15 -21.80 17.43 -5.81
N LEU A 16 -21.96 16.17 -6.19
CA LEU A 16 -22.36 15.74 -7.54
C LEU A 16 -23.89 15.71 -7.75
N GLY A 17 -24.70 16.01 -6.72
CA GLY A 17 -26.16 15.98 -6.78
C GLY A 17 -26.72 14.57 -6.98
N LEU A 18 -26.02 13.52 -6.53
CA LEU A 18 -26.50 12.15 -6.64
C LEU A 18 -27.69 11.91 -5.69
N ASP A 19 -28.64 11.10 -6.15
CA ASP A 19 -29.78 10.68 -5.33
C ASP A 19 -29.36 9.71 -4.21
N GLU A 20 -30.25 9.52 -3.24
CA GLU A 20 -30.00 8.68 -2.06
C GLU A 20 -29.79 7.21 -2.42
N THR A 21 -30.47 6.70 -3.44
CA THR A 21 -30.32 5.32 -3.91
C THR A 21 -28.92 5.09 -4.46
N THR A 22 -28.47 5.99 -5.32
CA THR A 22 -27.11 5.95 -5.88
C THR A 22 -26.05 6.08 -4.78
N ARG A 23 -26.24 7.00 -3.82
CA ARG A 23 -25.35 7.14 -2.68
C ARG A 23 -25.26 5.85 -1.86
N SER A 24 -26.41 5.25 -1.54
CA SER A 24 -26.48 4.00 -0.78
C SER A 24 -25.79 2.85 -1.49
N ASN A 25 -25.95 2.75 -2.81
CA ASN A 25 -25.25 1.73 -3.62
C ASN A 25 -23.74 1.92 -3.62
N LEU A 26 -23.25 3.18 -3.63
CA LEU A 26 -21.81 3.45 -3.55
C LEU A 26 -21.17 3.12 -2.19
N LEU A 27 -21.99 3.02 -1.14
CA LEU A 27 -21.53 2.70 0.22
C LEU A 27 -21.61 1.20 0.54
N ARG A 28 -22.40 0.45 -0.23
CA ARG A 28 -22.66 -0.96 0.04
C ARG A 28 -21.57 -1.84 -0.59
N LEU A 29 -21.14 -2.87 0.13
CA LEU A 29 -20.33 -3.93 -0.43
C LEU A 29 -21.21 -4.94 -1.18
N ASP A 30 -20.69 -5.48 -2.27
CA ASP A 30 -21.35 -6.57 -2.99
C ASP A 30 -21.29 -7.87 -2.17
N HIS A 31 -20.12 -8.18 -1.59
CA HIS A 31 -19.92 -9.39 -0.79
C HIS A 31 -18.97 -9.18 0.39
N GLU A 32 -19.28 -9.88 1.49
CA GLU A 32 -18.48 -9.91 2.71
C GLU A 32 -18.22 -11.38 3.07
N HIS A 33 -16.96 -11.82 2.94
CA HIS A 33 -16.56 -13.19 3.26
C HIS A 33 -15.67 -13.21 4.47
N THR A 34 -15.99 -14.06 5.44
CA THR A 34 -15.20 -14.32 6.64
C THR A 34 -14.93 -15.80 6.80
N ALA A 35 -13.78 -16.16 7.29
CA ALA A 35 -13.41 -17.55 7.54
C ALA A 35 -12.43 -17.65 8.71
N THR A 36 -12.36 -18.84 9.30
CA THR A 36 -11.26 -19.22 10.20
C THR A 36 -10.31 -20.12 9.42
N ILE A 37 -9.04 -19.73 9.36
CA ILE A 37 -7.97 -20.55 8.79
C ILE A 37 -7.43 -21.41 9.91
N THR A 38 -7.68 -22.72 9.86
CA THR A 38 -7.11 -23.69 10.80
C THR A 38 -5.77 -24.20 10.26
N THR A 39 -4.74 -24.13 11.08
CA THR A 39 -3.38 -24.59 10.79
C THR A 39 -2.88 -25.57 11.84
N SER A 40 -1.71 -26.16 11.61
CA SER A 40 -1.08 -27.08 12.56
C SER A 40 -0.66 -26.42 13.90
N PHE A 41 -0.66 -25.07 13.97
CA PHE A 41 -0.17 -24.29 15.11
C PHE A 41 -1.17 -23.25 15.64
N GLY A 42 -2.40 -23.20 15.10
CA GLY A 42 -3.46 -22.32 15.61
C GLY A 42 -4.48 -21.93 14.55
N ASP A 43 -5.48 -21.19 15.01
CA ASP A 43 -6.58 -20.68 14.19
C ASP A 43 -6.43 -19.18 13.97
N PHE A 44 -6.69 -18.73 12.74
CA PHE A 44 -6.55 -17.32 12.33
C PHE A 44 -7.82 -16.84 11.67
N GLN A 45 -8.32 -15.70 12.14
CA GLN A 45 -9.45 -15.05 11.49
C GLN A 45 -9.02 -14.41 10.16
N ALA A 46 -9.82 -14.60 9.12
CA ALA A 46 -9.53 -14.11 7.79
C ALA A 46 -10.76 -13.48 7.14
N PHE A 47 -10.50 -12.49 6.30
CA PHE A 47 -11.51 -11.68 5.64
C PHE A 47 -11.22 -11.55 4.15
N ARG A 48 -12.27 -11.55 3.31
CA ARG A 48 -12.24 -11.07 1.93
C ARG A 48 -13.47 -10.25 1.68
N MET A 49 -13.31 -8.94 1.45
CA MET A 49 -14.38 -7.98 1.18
C MET A 49 -14.33 -7.55 -0.28
N GLN A 50 -15.49 -7.57 -0.95
CA GLN A 50 -15.68 -7.21 -2.34
C GLN A 50 -16.67 -6.05 -2.40
N HIS A 51 -16.17 -4.85 -2.71
CA HIS A 51 -16.98 -3.65 -2.64
C HIS A 51 -17.84 -3.46 -3.89
N SER A 52 -17.25 -3.41 -5.08
CA SER A 52 -17.99 -3.20 -6.32
C SER A 52 -17.21 -3.75 -7.52
N ASN A 53 -17.90 -4.45 -8.43
CA ASN A 53 -17.35 -4.98 -9.68
C ASN A 53 -17.89 -4.25 -10.93
N HIS A 54 -18.59 -3.13 -10.80
CA HIS A 54 -19.18 -2.42 -11.93
C HIS A 54 -18.15 -2.01 -13.00
N ARG A 55 -16.89 -1.85 -12.63
CA ARG A 55 -15.79 -1.49 -13.54
C ARG A 55 -14.95 -2.69 -13.99
N GLY A 56 -15.16 -3.87 -13.44
CA GLY A 56 -14.40 -5.08 -13.70
C GLY A 56 -14.14 -5.91 -12.45
N PRO A 57 -13.30 -6.94 -12.52
CA PRO A 57 -13.00 -7.83 -11.40
C PRO A 57 -12.60 -7.06 -10.14
N TYR A 58 -13.01 -7.55 -8.96
CA TYR A 58 -12.56 -6.99 -7.70
C TYR A 58 -11.03 -7.04 -7.63
N LYS A 59 -10.41 -6.02 -7.05
CA LYS A 59 -8.96 -5.91 -6.99
C LYS A 59 -8.51 -5.32 -5.66
N GLY A 60 -7.60 -6.01 -4.97
CA GLY A 60 -6.99 -5.45 -3.76
C GLY A 60 -6.13 -6.42 -3.00
N GLY A 61 -5.24 -5.85 -2.16
CA GLY A 61 -4.25 -6.58 -1.40
C GLY A 61 -4.82 -7.43 -0.26
N ILE A 62 -4.00 -8.36 0.22
CA ILE A 62 -4.26 -9.15 1.42
C ILE A 62 -3.25 -8.71 2.48
N ARG A 63 -3.75 -8.19 3.61
CA ARG A 63 -2.95 -7.66 4.73
C ARG A 63 -2.78 -8.74 5.81
N PHE A 64 -1.56 -8.96 6.27
CA PHE A 64 -1.27 -9.78 7.44
C PHE A 64 -0.89 -8.86 8.59
N HIS A 65 -1.83 -8.62 9.52
CA HIS A 65 -1.58 -7.74 10.66
C HIS A 65 -2.43 -8.15 11.87
N PRO A 66 -1.92 -8.04 13.10
CA PRO A 66 -2.68 -8.44 14.30
C PRO A 66 -3.93 -7.59 14.55
N ASP A 67 -3.93 -6.35 14.08
CA ASP A 67 -5.03 -5.40 14.30
C ASP A 67 -6.02 -5.35 13.12
N VAL A 68 -5.88 -6.24 12.13
CA VAL A 68 -6.86 -6.36 11.04
C VAL A 68 -8.22 -6.71 11.60
N ASP A 69 -9.21 -5.92 11.26
CA ASP A 69 -10.60 -6.17 11.59
C ASP A 69 -11.52 -6.07 10.36
N HIS A 70 -12.75 -6.47 10.56
CA HIS A 70 -13.78 -6.51 9.54
C HIS A 70 -14.06 -5.12 8.93
N ASP A 71 -14.15 -4.07 9.76
CA ASP A 71 -14.46 -2.71 9.32
C ASP A 71 -13.28 -2.04 8.60
N GLU A 72 -12.05 -2.36 9.01
CA GLU A 72 -10.85 -1.92 8.28
C GLU A 72 -10.83 -2.50 6.86
N VAL A 73 -11.06 -3.81 6.73
CA VAL A 73 -11.03 -4.47 5.42
C VAL A 73 -12.16 -3.96 4.52
N LYS A 74 -13.35 -3.69 5.05
CA LYS A 74 -14.47 -3.03 4.33
C LYS A 74 -14.08 -1.65 3.83
N ALA A 75 -13.52 -0.81 4.70
CA ALA A 75 -13.07 0.53 4.34
C ALA A 75 -12.06 0.49 3.19
N LEU A 76 -11.08 -0.40 3.32
CA LEU A 76 -10.01 -0.54 2.32
C LEU A 76 -10.54 -1.10 0.99
N ALA A 77 -11.51 -2.03 0.99
CA ALA A 77 -12.16 -2.52 -0.23
C ALA A 77 -12.91 -1.40 -0.96
N THR A 78 -13.62 -0.56 -0.20
CA THR A 78 -14.32 0.63 -0.71
C THR A 78 -13.32 1.61 -1.36
N LEU A 79 -12.22 1.92 -0.68
CA LEU A 79 -11.18 2.80 -1.19
C LEU A 79 -10.50 2.23 -2.45
N MET A 80 -10.39 0.91 -2.58
CA MET A 80 -9.85 0.26 -3.79
C MET A 80 -10.73 0.50 -5.01
N SER A 81 -12.06 0.50 -4.90
CA SER A 81 -12.96 0.88 -6.02
C SER A 81 -12.71 2.32 -6.47
N ILE A 82 -12.61 3.25 -5.51
CA ILE A 82 -12.34 4.65 -5.80
C ILE A 82 -10.97 4.83 -6.45
N LYS A 83 -9.95 4.13 -5.94
CA LYS A 83 -8.59 4.17 -6.49
C LYS A 83 -8.55 3.70 -7.95
N ALA A 84 -9.23 2.59 -8.28
CA ALA A 84 -9.32 2.09 -9.65
C ALA A 84 -10.05 3.08 -10.56
N ALA A 85 -11.15 3.66 -10.09
CA ALA A 85 -11.92 4.65 -10.83
C ALA A 85 -11.14 5.95 -11.07
N ALA A 86 -10.37 6.42 -10.08
CA ALA A 86 -9.60 7.66 -10.17
C ALA A 86 -8.54 7.64 -11.29
N VAL A 87 -8.02 6.48 -11.65
CA VAL A 87 -7.02 6.29 -12.72
C VAL A 87 -7.61 5.56 -13.94
N ASP A 88 -8.94 5.44 -13.97
CA ASP A 88 -9.73 4.88 -15.08
C ASP A 88 -9.29 3.47 -15.54
N ILE A 89 -8.91 2.61 -14.61
CA ILE A 89 -8.62 1.20 -14.93
C ILE A 89 -9.88 0.33 -14.76
N PRO A 90 -10.05 -0.73 -15.61
CA PRO A 90 -11.24 -1.58 -15.61
C PRO A 90 -11.19 -2.63 -14.48
N LEU A 91 -11.11 -2.16 -13.23
CA LEU A 91 -11.09 -2.99 -12.04
C LEU A 91 -12.04 -2.47 -10.97
N GLY A 92 -12.60 -3.37 -10.23
CA GLY A 92 -13.40 -3.10 -9.04
C GLY A 92 -12.57 -2.97 -7.77
N GLY A 93 -13.21 -3.00 -6.62
CA GLY A 93 -12.57 -2.91 -5.32
C GLY A 93 -12.73 -4.16 -4.49
N GLY A 94 -11.61 -4.72 -4.07
CA GLY A 94 -11.56 -5.82 -3.12
C GLY A 94 -10.45 -5.62 -2.09
N LYS A 95 -10.58 -6.26 -0.95
CA LYS A 95 -9.55 -6.27 0.10
C LYS A 95 -9.62 -7.56 0.90
N GLY A 96 -8.47 -8.04 1.33
CA GLY A 96 -8.36 -9.17 2.24
C GLY A 96 -7.50 -8.85 3.45
N GLY A 97 -7.64 -9.69 4.47
CA GLY A 97 -6.82 -9.61 5.65
C GLY A 97 -6.80 -10.91 6.43
N VAL A 98 -5.73 -11.12 7.19
CA VAL A 98 -5.60 -12.19 8.17
C VAL A 98 -5.12 -11.58 9.47
N VAL A 99 -5.78 -11.93 10.57
CA VAL A 99 -5.40 -11.48 11.92
C VAL A 99 -4.21 -12.31 12.38
N ILE A 100 -3.02 -11.82 12.09
CA ILE A 100 -1.75 -12.51 12.39
C ILE A 100 -0.62 -11.50 12.57
N ARG A 101 0.35 -11.80 13.41
CA ARG A 101 1.61 -11.06 13.55
C ARG A 101 2.74 -11.84 12.88
N PRO A 102 3.06 -11.58 11.60
CA PRO A 102 3.94 -12.45 10.81
C PRO A 102 5.33 -12.67 11.40
N ARG A 103 5.87 -11.69 12.13
CA ARG A 103 7.19 -11.79 12.77
C ARG A 103 7.31 -12.88 13.85
N ASP A 104 6.18 -13.37 14.34
CA ASP A 104 6.13 -14.40 15.40
C ASP A 104 6.14 -15.82 14.80
N TYR A 105 6.14 -15.94 13.46
CA TYR A 105 6.02 -17.21 12.74
C TYR A 105 7.14 -17.40 11.72
N SER A 106 7.51 -18.66 11.50
CA SER A 106 8.46 -19.05 10.44
C SER A 106 7.84 -18.95 9.05
N ALA A 107 8.68 -18.95 8.01
CA ALA A 107 8.24 -18.95 6.62
C ALA A 107 7.30 -20.13 6.30
N VAL A 108 7.58 -21.32 6.85
CA VAL A 108 6.74 -22.52 6.66
C VAL A 108 5.35 -22.34 7.27
N GLN A 109 5.27 -21.73 8.45
CA GLN A 109 4.00 -21.42 9.09
C GLN A 109 3.22 -20.35 8.32
N LEU A 110 3.89 -19.32 7.82
CA LEU A 110 3.25 -18.29 6.99
C LEU A 110 2.76 -18.85 5.65
N GLU A 111 3.47 -19.82 5.07
CA GLU A 111 3.01 -20.55 3.89
C GLU A 111 1.72 -21.34 4.19
N GLU A 112 1.65 -22.03 5.31
CA GLU A 112 0.44 -22.78 5.71
C GLU A 112 -0.76 -21.85 5.86
N VAL A 113 -0.59 -20.66 6.46
CA VAL A 113 -1.63 -19.62 6.56
C VAL A 113 -2.01 -19.07 5.17
N ALA A 114 -1.03 -18.77 4.30
CA ALA A 114 -1.27 -18.25 2.96
C ALA A 114 -2.08 -19.24 2.10
N ARG A 115 -1.69 -20.50 2.11
CA ARG A 115 -2.44 -21.58 1.44
C ARG A 115 -3.83 -21.79 2.07
N GLY A 116 -3.92 -21.70 3.41
CA GLY A 116 -5.18 -21.73 4.16
C GLY A 116 -6.16 -20.63 3.72
N TYR A 117 -5.65 -19.41 3.50
CA TYR A 117 -6.43 -18.30 2.98
C TYR A 117 -7.05 -18.64 1.61
N VAL A 118 -6.24 -19.19 0.72
CA VAL A 118 -6.75 -19.58 -0.62
C VAL A 118 -7.78 -20.70 -0.51
N ARG A 119 -7.54 -21.72 0.31
CA ARG A 119 -8.54 -22.80 0.54
C ARG A 119 -9.88 -22.25 1.02
N ALA A 120 -9.86 -21.24 1.90
CA ALA A 120 -11.07 -20.63 2.43
C ALA A 120 -11.84 -19.80 1.39
N PHE A 121 -11.14 -19.12 0.48
CA PHE A 121 -11.77 -18.13 -0.41
C PHE A 121 -11.66 -18.42 -1.91
N HIS A 122 -11.05 -19.54 -2.36
CA HIS A 122 -10.78 -19.81 -3.78
C HIS A 122 -12.02 -19.73 -4.67
N ALA A 123 -13.21 -20.10 -4.17
CA ALA A 123 -14.47 -20.04 -4.92
C ALA A 123 -14.88 -18.59 -5.26
N HIS A 124 -14.32 -17.60 -4.58
CA HIS A 124 -14.62 -16.18 -4.77
C HIS A 124 -13.47 -15.43 -5.45
N LEU A 125 -12.33 -16.09 -5.69
CA LEU A 125 -11.15 -15.54 -6.35
C LEU A 125 -11.08 -15.96 -7.82
N GLY A 126 -10.33 -15.25 -8.61
CA GLY A 126 -10.08 -15.62 -10.00
C GLY A 126 -9.79 -14.42 -10.89
N PRO A 127 -9.21 -14.65 -12.09
CA PRO A 127 -8.75 -13.57 -12.96
C PRO A 127 -9.88 -12.67 -13.47
N GLN A 128 -11.11 -13.19 -13.57
CA GLN A 128 -12.30 -12.45 -14.00
C GLN A 128 -13.26 -12.13 -12.85
N THR A 129 -12.94 -12.56 -11.63
CA THR A 129 -13.82 -12.40 -10.46
C THR A 129 -13.18 -11.46 -9.45
N ASP A 130 -12.06 -11.88 -8.87
CA ASP A 130 -11.38 -11.14 -7.82
C ASP A 130 -9.88 -11.46 -7.82
N VAL A 131 -9.06 -10.43 -8.02
CA VAL A 131 -7.62 -10.55 -8.20
C VAL A 131 -6.88 -9.98 -6.99
N PRO A 132 -6.42 -10.82 -6.05
CA PRO A 132 -5.61 -10.39 -4.91
C PRO A 132 -4.24 -9.82 -5.30
N ALA A 133 -3.61 -9.17 -4.33
CA ALA A 133 -2.30 -8.56 -4.45
C ALA A 133 -1.58 -8.53 -3.09
N PRO A 134 -0.28 -8.22 -3.03
CA PRO A 134 0.40 -7.92 -1.78
C PRO A 134 -0.13 -6.66 -1.10
N ASP A 135 -0.06 -6.63 0.22
CA ASP A 135 -0.33 -5.48 1.07
C ASP A 135 0.64 -5.49 2.27
N VAL A 136 0.29 -4.87 3.40
CA VAL A 136 1.15 -4.84 4.60
C VAL A 136 1.49 -6.27 5.04
N ASN A 137 2.79 -6.53 5.21
CA ASN A 137 3.38 -7.80 5.62
C ASN A 137 3.08 -9.01 4.71
N THR A 138 2.70 -8.77 3.45
CA THR A 138 2.69 -9.78 2.40
C THR A 138 3.55 -9.31 1.22
N ASP A 139 4.18 -10.23 0.53
CA ASP A 139 5.13 -9.96 -0.52
C ASP A 139 4.98 -10.94 -1.70
N ALA A 140 5.92 -10.92 -2.62
CA ALA A 140 5.91 -11.81 -3.78
C ALA A 140 5.93 -13.29 -3.40
N GLN A 141 6.64 -13.67 -2.33
CA GLN A 141 6.71 -15.04 -1.85
C GLN A 141 5.34 -15.53 -1.34
N VAL A 142 4.64 -14.70 -0.59
CA VAL A 142 3.27 -15.01 -0.11
C VAL A 142 2.32 -15.17 -1.30
N MET A 143 2.44 -14.30 -2.31
CA MET A 143 1.63 -14.41 -3.53
C MET A 143 1.96 -15.66 -4.35
N ASP A 144 3.22 -16.09 -4.36
CA ASP A 144 3.64 -17.32 -5.02
C ASP A 144 3.01 -18.56 -4.37
N TRP A 145 2.99 -18.64 -3.04
CA TRP A 145 2.29 -19.70 -2.32
C TRP A 145 0.78 -19.70 -2.58
N MET A 146 0.19 -18.50 -2.65
CA MET A 146 -1.24 -18.35 -2.88
C MET A 146 -1.64 -18.75 -4.31
N VAL A 147 -0.90 -18.34 -5.32
CA VAL A 147 -1.23 -18.70 -6.71
C VAL A 147 -1.05 -20.20 -6.96
N ASP A 148 0.01 -20.80 -6.40
CA ASP A 148 0.22 -22.26 -6.49
C ASP A 148 -0.94 -23.04 -5.86
N GLU A 149 -1.42 -22.65 -4.69
CA GLU A 149 -2.57 -23.28 -4.05
C GLU A 149 -3.86 -23.05 -4.85
N TYR A 150 -4.02 -21.86 -5.44
CA TYR A 150 -5.19 -21.57 -6.29
C TYR A 150 -5.20 -22.44 -7.55
N GLU A 151 -4.06 -22.57 -8.23
CA GLU A 151 -3.90 -23.46 -9.39
C GLU A 151 -4.27 -24.91 -9.04
N ARG A 152 -3.78 -25.37 -7.88
CA ARG A 152 -4.08 -26.73 -7.39
C ARG A 152 -5.57 -26.98 -7.17
N LEU A 153 -6.31 -25.97 -6.70
CA LEU A 153 -7.74 -26.09 -6.36
C LEU A 153 -8.65 -25.85 -7.56
N SER A 154 -8.32 -24.87 -8.40
CA SER A 154 -9.17 -24.44 -9.51
C SER A 154 -8.85 -25.11 -10.84
N GLY A 155 -7.62 -25.64 -10.99
CA GLY A 155 -7.09 -26.12 -12.28
C GLY A 155 -6.69 -25.00 -13.24
N ASP A 156 -6.80 -23.71 -12.84
CA ASP A 156 -6.40 -22.57 -13.66
C ASP A 156 -4.90 -22.33 -13.56
N THR A 157 -4.16 -22.71 -14.57
CA THR A 157 -2.70 -22.57 -14.68
C THR A 157 -2.26 -21.25 -15.33
N SER A 158 -3.18 -20.34 -15.63
CA SER A 158 -2.89 -19.04 -16.26
C SER A 158 -2.01 -18.12 -15.41
N LYS A 159 -1.98 -18.34 -14.10
CA LYS A 159 -1.35 -17.46 -13.08
C LYS A 159 -1.92 -16.05 -13.05
N ALA A 160 -3.05 -15.79 -13.69
CA ALA A 160 -3.64 -14.47 -13.79
C ALA A 160 -4.43 -14.04 -12.54
N SER A 161 -4.74 -14.98 -11.63
CA SER A 161 -5.58 -14.77 -10.45
C SER A 161 -4.93 -13.92 -9.34
N PHE A 162 -3.61 -13.72 -9.35
CA PHE A 162 -2.88 -12.93 -8.34
C PHE A 162 -1.88 -11.99 -9.01
N THR A 163 -1.73 -10.77 -8.51
CA THR A 163 -0.68 -9.83 -8.94
C THR A 163 0.39 -9.67 -7.87
N GLY A 164 1.57 -9.19 -8.26
CA GLY A 164 2.68 -8.98 -7.33
C GLY A 164 3.44 -10.26 -6.95
N LYS A 165 3.25 -11.33 -7.69
CA LYS A 165 4.04 -12.56 -7.68
C LYS A 165 5.49 -12.29 -8.07
N SER A 166 6.39 -13.24 -7.81
CA SER A 166 7.74 -13.21 -8.37
C SER A 166 7.70 -13.24 -9.91
N LEU A 167 8.75 -12.73 -10.54
CA LEU A 167 8.89 -12.77 -12.02
C LEU A 167 8.88 -14.21 -12.54
N ALA A 168 9.49 -15.15 -11.81
CA ALA A 168 9.48 -16.57 -12.14
C ALA A 168 8.05 -17.16 -12.19
N ASN A 169 7.11 -16.62 -11.43
CA ASN A 169 5.72 -17.02 -11.41
C ASN A 169 4.80 -16.11 -12.25
N GLY A 170 5.35 -15.40 -13.24
CA GLY A 170 4.58 -14.53 -14.13
C GLY A 170 4.22 -13.17 -13.51
N GLY A 171 5.02 -12.69 -12.56
CA GLY A 171 4.92 -11.34 -12.05
C GLY A 171 5.37 -10.30 -13.08
N SER A 172 4.92 -9.05 -12.90
CA SER A 172 5.29 -7.94 -13.79
C SER A 172 6.51 -7.20 -13.27
N GLU A 173 7.43 -6.84 -14.17
CA GLU A 173 8.52 -5.92 -13.86
C GLU A 173 8.00 -4.54 -13.41
N GLY A 174 8.82 -3.81 -12.64
CA GLY A 174 8.49 -2.46 -12.17
C GLY A 174 7.53 -2.41 -10.98
N ARG A 175 6.86 -3.51 -10.60
CA ARG A 175 5.90 -3.54 -9.49
C ARG A 175 6.52 -3.05 -8.17
N THR A 176 7.76 -3.41 -7.90
CA THR A 176 8.46 -3.06 -6.66
C THR A 176 8.60 -1.55 -6.49
N ALA A 177 8.95 -0.83 -7.55
CA ALA A 177 9.14 0.63 -7.55
C ALA A 177 7.86 1.42 -7.84
N ALA A 178 6.78 0.77 -8.31
CA ALA A 178 5.62 1.43 -8.91
C ALA A 178 4.96 2.46 -7.98
N THR A 179 4.82 2.16 -6.69
CA THR A 179 4.14 3.08 -5.76
C THR A 179 4.98 4.33 -5.50
N GLY A 180 6.28 4.18 -5.27
CA GLY A 180 7.19 5.31 -5.10
C GLY A 180 7.28 6.17 -6.35
N ARG A 181 7.44 5.55 -7.52
CA ARG A 181 7.41 6.27 -8.81
C ARG A 181 6.08 6.99 -9.04
N GLY A 182 4.97 6.38 -8.70
CA GLY A 182 3.65 7.01 -8.79
C GLY A 182 3.54 8.28 -7.93
N GLY A 183 4.10 8.26 -6.72
CA GLY A 183 4.20 9.45 -5.87
C GLY A 183 5.07 10.56 -6.50
N MET A 184 6.21 10.18 -7.10
CA MET A 184 7.06 11.12 -7.83
C MET A 184 6.33 11.74 -9.03
N LEU A 185 5.58 10.93 -9.80
CA LEU A 185 4.79 11.43 -10.93
C LEU A 185 3.70 12.42 -10.49
N ALA A 186 3.05 12.16 -9.35
CA ALA A 186 2.08 13.09 -8.77
C ALA A 186 2.73 14.41 -8.35
N LEU A 187 3.91 14.37 -7.73
CA LEU A 187 4.68 15.57 -7.39
C LEU A 187 5.07 16.35 -8.67
N ARG A 188 5.56 15.65 -9.69
CA ARG A 188 5.91 16.27 -10.97
C ARG A 188 4.74 17.03 -11.58
N GLU A 189 3.58 16.38 -11.68
CA GLU A 189 2.38 16.97 -12.23
C GLU A 189 1.90 18.18 -11.42
N TYR A 190 1.93 18.09 -10.09
CA TYR A 190 1.61 19.19 -9.21
C TYR A 190 2.54 20.40 -9.43
N CYS A 191 3.85 20.16 -9.43
CA CYS A 191 4.83 21.23 -9.65
C CYS A 191 4.67 21.88 -11.03
N GLN A 192 4.44 21.09 -12.07
CA GLN A 192 4.19 21.61 -13.43
C GLN A 192 2.96 22.51 -13.46
N ARG A 193 1.84 22.09 -12.88
CA ARG A 193 0.60 22.90 -12.81
C ARG A 193 0.74 24.18 -12.01
N GLN A 194 1.56 24.17 -10.97
CA GLN A 194 1.80 25.32 -10.10
C GLN A 194 2.97 26.22 -10.59
N GLY A 195 3.67 25.84 -11.66
CA GLY A 195 4.84 26.56 -12.15
C GLY A 195 6.04 26.49 -11.18
N ILE A 196 6.11 25.46 -10.34
CA ILE A 196 7.17 25.25 -9.36
C ILE A 196 8.37 24.56 -10.04
N ASN A 197 9.55 25.17 -9.93
CA ASN A 197 10.78 24.54 -10.37
C ASN A 197 11.20 23.46 -9.39
N THR A 198 11.37 22.24 -9.86
CA THR A 198 11.73 21.09 -9.03
C THR A 198 13.23 20.99 -8.76
N GLN A 199 14.06 21.64 -9.56
CA GLN A 199 15.51 21.57 -9.44
C GLN A 199 15.98 22.15 -8.10
N GLY A 200 16.54 21.30 -7.24
CA GLY A 200 17.00 21.66 -5.92
C GLY A 200 15.90 21.82 -4.86
N LEU A 201 14.62 21.57 -5.22
CA LEU A 201 13.49 21.58 -4.28
C LEU A 201 13.78 20.62 -3.12
N ARG A 202 13.68 21.11 -1.89
CA ARG A 202 14.00 20.31 -0.69
C ARG A 202 12.82 19.43 -0.32
N VAL A 203 13.10 18.13 -0.16
CA VAL A 203 12.09 17.11 0.13
C VAL A 203 12.48 16.36 1.40
N ALA A 204 11.53 16.19 2.31
CA ALA A 204 11.63 15.31 3.47
C ALA A 204 10.75 14.05 3.25
N VAL A 205 11.26 12.89 3.63
CA VAL A 205 10.58 11.60 3.44
C VAL A 205 10.40 10.89 4.77
N GLN A 206 9.16 10.76 5.21
CA GLN A 206 8.80 9.95 6.37
C GLN A 206 8.57 8.49 5.93
N GLY A 207 9.40 7.59 6.42
CA GLY A 207 9.35 6.18 6.07
C GLY A 207 10.17 5.85 4.83
N LEU A 208 11.37 5.31 5.03
CA LEU A 208 12.26 4.86 3.95
C LEU A 208 12.09 3.34 3.70
N GLY A 209 10.84 2.89 3.67
CA GLY A 209 10.46 1.58 3.16
C GLY A 209 10.42 1.57 1.63
N ASN A 210 9.78 0.56 1.05
CA ASN A 210 9.65 0.42 -0.41
C ASN A 210 9.16 1.72 -1.07
N VAL A 211 8.08 2.31 -0.58
CA VAL A 211 7.48 3.51 -1.20
C VAL A 211 8.40 4.71 -1.11
N GLY A 212 8.88 5.05 0.09
CA GLY A 212 9.73 6.23 0.29
C GLY A 212 11.08 6.13 -0.39
N PHE A 213 11.69 4.94 -0.39
CA PHE A 213 12.97 4.73 -1.09
C PHE A 213 12.85 4.96 -2.59
N TYR A 214 11.90 4.29 -3.26
CA TYR A 214 11.72 4.45 -4.71
C TYR A 214 11.16 5.81 -5.10
N PHE A 215 10.41 6.47 -4.22
CA PHE A 215 10.05 7.87 -4.41
C PHE A 215 11.32 8.75 -4.41
N ALA A 216 12.14 8.66 -3.36
CA ALA A 216 13.34 9.48 -3.21
C ALA A 216 14.30 9.30 -4.40
N GLN A 217 14.57 8.04 -4.75
CA GLN A 217 15.43 7.71 -5.89
C GLN A 217 14.91 8.27 -7.21
N ALA A 218 13.63 8.06 -7.52
CA ALA A 218 13.03 8.54 -8.76
C ALA A 218 12.93 10.08 -8.78
N ALA A 219 12.54 10.70 -7.67
CA ALA A 219 12.42 12.16 -7.59
C ALA A 219 13.78 12.85 -7.73
N GLN A 220 14.83 12.31 -7.12
CA GLN A 220 16.18 12.83 -7.29
C GLN A 220 16.64 12.70 -8.75
N ALA A 221 16.44 11.52 -9.37
CA ALA A 221 16.92 11.25 -10.72
C ALA A 221 16.14 12.00 -11.81
N GLU A 222 14.82 12.11 -11.69
CA GLU A 222 13.95 12.63 -12.74
C GLU A 222 13.54 14.09 -12.54
N LEU A 223 13.49 14.59 -11.30
CA LEU A 223 13.06 15.95 -10.98
C LEU A 223 14.20 16.84 -10.46
N GLY A 224 15.36 16.27 -10.14
CA GLY A 224 16.49 17.00 -9.57
C GLY A 224 16.23 17.55 -8.16
N VAL A 225 15.27 16.97 -7.43
CA VAL A 225 14.99 17.37 -6.06
C VAL A 225 16.15 16.99 -5.12
N ARG A 226 16.22 17.63 -4.00
CA ARG A 226 17.20 17.37 -2.95
C ARG A 226 16.51 16.75 -1.74
N ILE A 227 16.82 15.49 -1.46
CA ILE A 227 16.27 14.77 -0.30
C ILE A 227 17.05 15.19 0.95
N VAL A 228 16.50 16.11 1.73
CA VAL A 228 17.21 16.73 2.88
C VAL A 228 16.92 16.04 4.20
N ALA A 229 15.84 15.29 4.30
CA ALA A 229 15.51 14.52 5.49
C ALA A 229 14.89 13.17 5.13
N VAL A 230 15.26 12.14 5.87
CA VAL A 230 14.65 10.80 5.78
C VAL A 230 14.42 10.24 7.18
N ALA A 231 13.30 9.53 7.38
CA ALA A 231 13.03 8.90 8.66
C ALA A 231 12.69 7.41 8.52
N SER A 232 13.11 6.65 9.50
CA SER A 232 12.59 5.32 9.81
C SER A 232 11.65 5.38 11.01
N SER A 233 11.16 4.23 11.48
CA SER A 233 10.41 4.13 12.73
C SER A 233 11.25 4.45 13.99
N ARG A 234 12.58 4.56 13.86
CA ARG A 234 13.51 4.71 14.98
C ARG A 234 14.17 6.09 15.05
N GLN A 235 14.46 6.68 13.89
CA GLN A 235 15.27 7.87 13.80
C GLN A 235 15.00 8.69 12.54
N THR A 236 15.29 9.97 12.60
CA THR A 236 15.36 10.91 11.49
C THR A 236 16.82 11.27 11.22
N LEU A 237 17.18 11.28 9.95
CA LEU A 237 18.46 11.76 9.44
C LEU A 237 18.21 13.07 8.68
N ILE A 238 19.05 14.09 8.91
CA ILE A 238 18.99 15.36 8.19
C ILE A 238 20.33 15.60 7.51
N CYS A 239 20.29 16.01 6.25
CA CYS A 239 21.44 16.35 5.44
C CYS A 239 21.11 17.55 4.54
N ASP A 240 21.57 18.75 4.90
CA ASP A 240 21.25 19.98 4.16
C ASP A 240 21.78 19.96 2.71
N LYS A 241 22.86 19.23 2.47
CA LYS A 241 23.42 19.03 1.13
C LYS A 241 22.58 18.06 0.29
N GLY A 242 21.69 17.32 0.94
CA GLY A 242 20.89 16.23 0.38
C GLY A 242 21.59 14.89 0.43
N PHE A 243 20.80 13.85 0.64
CA PHE A 243 21.23 12.44 0.52
C PHE A 243 21.37 12.05 -0.94
N ASP A 244 22.34 11.20 -1.24
CA ASP A 244 22.52 10.63 -2.58
C ASP A 244 21.88 9.22 -2.65
N PHE A 245 20.89 9.08 -3.52
CA PHE A 245 20.20 7.81 -3.82
C PHE A 245 20.68 7.18 -5.13
N HIS A 246 21.62 7.83 -5.84
CA HIS A 246 22.08 7.33 -7.12
C HIS A 246 22.81 5.98 -6.95
N GLY A 247 22.41 4.99 -7.71
CA GLY A 247 23.01 3.66 -7.66
C GLY A 247 22.71 2.84 -6.40
N MET A 248 21.96 3.38 -5.43
CA MET A 248 21.56 2.61 -4.25
C MET A 248 20.54 1.53 -4.65
N ALA A 249 20.71 0.33 -4.10
CA ALA A 249 19.70 -0.71 -4.15
C ALA A 249 18.76 -0.59 -2.94
N PHE A 250 17.49 -0.88 -3.14
CA PHE A 250 16.55 -0.95 -2.02
C PHE A 250 16.98 -2.05 -1.05
N SER A 251 17.13 -1.68 0.22
CA SER A 251 17.32 -2.63 1.32
C SER A 251 16.54 -2.15 2.55
N ARG A 252 16.24 -3.07 3.47
CA ARG A 252 15.63 -2.72 4.76
C ARG A 252 16.57 -1.92 5.67
N THR A 253 17.85 -1.88 5.31
CA THR A 253 18.94 -1.16 6.01
C THR A 253 19.37 0.11 5.27
N ALA A 254 18.61 0.59 4.29
CA ALA A 254 18.96 1.80 3.55
C ALA A 254 19.13 3.04 4.44
N VAL A 255 18.37 3.13 5.54
CA VAL A 255 18.53 4.23 6.52
C VAL A 255 19.89 4.15 7.22
N GLU A 256 20.35 2.96 7.56
CA GLU A 256 21.65 2.74 8.20
C GLU A 256 22.81 3.10 7.24
N GLU A 257 22.64 2.88 5.95
CA GLU A 257 23.62 3.30 4.93
C GLU A 257 23.67 4.83 4.82
N LEU A 258 22.51 5.49 4.77
CA LEU A 258 22.42 6.93 4.74
C LEU A 258 22.90 7.59 6.05
N ALA A 259 22.76 6.91 7.19
CA ALA A 259 23.23 7.40 8.48
C ALA A 259 24.75 7.63 8.49
N LYS A 260 25.51 6.97 7.62
CA LYS A 260 26.95 7.22 7.47
C LYS A 260 27.28 8.60 6.85
N GLN A 261 26.30 9.26 6.27
CA GLN A 261 26.44 10.58 5.62
C GLN A 261 26.17 11.75 6.58
N VAL A 262 25.71 11.46 7.81
CA VAL A 262 25.37 12.46 8.81
C VAL A 262 26.10 12.22 10.13
N THR A 263 26.30 13.27 10.92
CA THR A 263 26.98 13.19 12.23
C THR A 263 26.04 12.96 13.40
N HIS A 264 24.77 13.29 13.23
CA HIS A 264 23.76 13.19 14.29
C HIS A 264 22.45 12.62 13.76
N THR A 265 21.75 11.90 14.62
CA THR A 265 20.40 11.40 14.38
C THR A 265 19.42 12.07 15.33
N LEU A 266 18.18 12.25 14.88
CA LEU A 266 17.10 12.84 15.67
C LEU A 266 16.00 11.79 15.92
N PRO A 267 15.09 12.02 16.89
CA PRO A 267 13.91 11.16 17.04
C PRO A 267 13.10 11.07 15.76
N ALA A 268 12.43 9.94 15.52
CA ALA A 268 11.72 9.66 14.27
C ALA A 268 10.68 10.73 13.87
N VAL A 269 10.03 11.34 14.86
CA VAL A 269 9.04 12.43 14.64
C VAL A 269 9.64 13.71 14.09
N ALA A 270 10.94 13.94 14.28
CA ALA A 270 11.60 15.17 13.87
C ALA A 270 11.58 15.42 12.35
N VAL A 271 11.30 14.38 11.55
CA VAL A 271 11.13 14.55 10.10
C VAL A 271 9.98 15.50 9.74
N LEU A 272 8.94 15.59 10.58
CA LEU A 272 7.79 16.48 10.35
C LEU A 272 8.13 17.96 10.47
N SER A 273 9.18 18.30 11.20
CA SER A 273 9.70 19.67 11.36
C SER A 273 10.98 19.92 10.54
N ALA A 274 11.28 19.05 9.58
CA ALA A 274 12.43 19.27 8.70
C ALA A 274 12.18 20.48 7.78
N GLU A 275 13.18 21.32 7.59
CA GLU A 275 13.13 22.43 6.65
C GLU A 275 13.10 21.92 5.20
N ALA A 276 11.89 21.69 4.68
CA ALA A 276 11.66 21.17 3.35
C ALA A 276 10.38 21.77 2.75
N GLU A 277 10.37 22.02 1.45
CA GLU A 277 9.19 22.50 0.73
C GLU A 277 8.18 21.41 0.48
N VAL A 278 8.61 20.14 0.50
CA VAL A 278 7.74 18.98 0.28
C VAL A 278 7.95 17.93 1.35
N MET A 279 6.86 17.52 2.00
CA MET A 279 6.82 16.40 2.94
C MET A 279 6.16 15.19 2.28
N VAL A 280 6.87 14.07 2.23
CA VAL A 280 6.37 12.79 1.71
C VAL A 280 6.09 11.84 2.86
N LEU A 281 4.81 11.55 3.09
CA LEU A 281 4.35 10.64 4.13
C LEU A 281 4.23 9.23 3.55
N ALA A 282 5.30 8.43 3.66
CA ALA A 282 5.41 7.10 3.08
C ALA A 282 5.53 5.98 4.13
N ALA A 283 5.01 6.22 5.33
CA ALA A 283 4.98 5.28 6.46
C ALA A 283 3.54 4.80 6.73
N MET A 284 3.08 4.93 7.96
CA MET A 284 1.73 4.56 8.37
C MET A 284 0.74 5.72 8.17
N GLU A 285 -0.54 5.39 8.12
CA GLU A 285 -1.65 6.34 8.12
C GLU A 285 -1.66 7.19 9.39
N ASN A 286 -2.35 8.34 9.32
CA ASN A 286 -2.48 9.30 10.43
C ASN A 286 -1.14 9.83 10.98
N ALA A 287 -0.11 9.91 10.15
CA ALA A 287 1.17 10.50 10.54
C ALA A 287 1.06 11.99 10.90
N VAL A 288 0.13 12.70 10.25
CA VAL A 288 -0.23 14.08 10.57
C VAL A 288 -1.63 14.10 11.16
N THR A 289 -1.77 14.69 12.34
CA THR A 289 -3.02 14.77 13.11
C THR A 289 -3.32 16.23 13.51
N ALA A 290 -4.49 16.46 14.09
CA ALA A 290 -4.83 17.77 14.66
C ALA A 290 -3.86 18.22 15.77
N GLU A 291 -3.18 17.28 16.40
CA GLU A 291 -2.25 17.55 17.51
C GLU A 291 -0.84 17.93 17.02
N ASN A 292 -0.42 17.42 15.85
CA ASN A 292 0.94 17.59 15.36
C ASN A 292 1.07 18.36 14.03
N HIS A 293 -0.04 18.74 13.39
CA HIS A 293 0.01 19.44 12.09
C HIS A 293 0.74 20.79 12.16
N GLN A 294 0.77 21.42 13.35
CA GLN A 294 1.42 22.71 13.55
C GLN A 294 2.96 22.64 13.47
N VAL A 295 3.55 21.44 13.54
CA VAL A 295 5.02 21.28 13.41
C VAL A 295 5.47 21.22 11.95
N LEU A 296 4.54 21.08 11.00
CA LEU A 296 4.84 21.19 9.57
C LEU A 296 5.14 22.64 9.24
N GLN A 297 6.33 22.90 8.71
CA GLN A 297 6.79 24.23 8.31
C GLN A 297 6.57 24.47 6.82
#